data_c651269f5d63f40eaaea7618d061ea5a
#
_entry.id   c651269f5d63f40eaaea7618d061ea5a
#
_cell.length_a   1.000
_cell.length_b   1.000
_cell.length_c   1.000
_cell.angle_alpha   90.00
_cell.angle_beta   90.00
_cell.angle_gamma   90.00
#
_symmetry.space_group_name_H-M   'P 1'
#
loop_
_entity.id
_entity.type
_entity.pdbx_description
1 polymer ?
#
loop_
_entity_poly.entity_id
_entity_poly.type
_entity_poly.pdbx_seq_one_letter_code
_entity_poly.pdbx_strand_id
1 'polypeptide(L)'
;VMDDGSMPEDGEGSPMVAHNTEEYRYNPENPFMAVSGAPLSTFGADVDTASYANIRRMLLGGSPVPEDAVRIEEMLNYFYYDYPEPKEQEPFSVTTRLAECPWNQPHSLLQIGLQAKKLDEDALPASNLVFLLDVSGSMDAPDKLDLVKRAFLTMTENLKDGDSVSIVTYASSDKVVLDGASGSDRTRIMTAIENLDAGGST
;
A
#
# COMPACT_ATOMS: atom_id res chain seq x y z
N VAL A 1 -30.35 -13.36 63.04
CA VAL A 1 -30.73 -13.39 61.64
C VAL A 1 -29.64 -12.65 60.92
N MET A 2 -28.77 -13.41 60.31
CA MET A 2 -27.66 -12.89 59.48
C MET A 2 -28.16 -12.77 58.04
N ASP A 3 -28.02 -11.59 57.47
CA ASP A 3 -28.33 -11.28 56.08
C ASP A 3 -27.08 -11.54 55.24
N ASP A 4 -27.19 -12.49 54.33
CA ASP A 4 -26.13 -12.86 53.38
C ASP A 4 -26.32 -12.05 52.12
N GLY A 5 -25.56 -10.96 52.04
CA GLY A 5 -25.53 -10.08 50.89
C GLY A 5 -24.54 -10.53 49.80
N SER A 6 -24.91 -11.50 48.99
CA SER A 6 -24.17 -11.85 47.80
C SER A 6 -24.31 -10.73 46.71
N MET A 7 -23.22 -10.05 46.42
CA MET A 7 -23.08 -9.13 45.30
C MET A 7 -23.02 -9.93 43.99
N PRO A 8 -23.69 -9.51 42.91
CA PRO A 8 -23.45 -10.05 41.59
C PRO A 8 -22.18 -9.44 41.02
N GLU A 9 -21.27 -10.28 40.56
CA GLU A 9 -20.13 -9.91 39.73
C GLU A 9 -20.62 -9.67 38.29
N ASP A 10 -20.97 -8.44 37.95
CA ASP A 10 -21.19 -8.02 36.58
C ASP A 10 -19.83 -7.64 35.97
N GLY A 11 -19.11 -8.65 35.51
CA GLY A 11 -17.93 -8.50 34.67
C GLY A 11 -18.33 -8.28 33.19
N GLU A 12 -18.99 -7.19 32.85
CA GLU A 12 -19.06 -6.73 31.47
C GLU A 12 -17.70 -6.17 31.04
N GLY A 13 -16.92 -7.02 30.37
CA GLY A 13 -15.74 -6.58 29.65
C GLY A 13 -16.17 -5.59 28.57
N SER A 14 -15.89 -4.31 28.81
CA SER A 14 -16.04 -3.28 27.77
C SER A 14 -15.31 -3.74 26.52
N PRO A 15 -15.92 -3.72 25.34
CA PRO A 15 -15.21 -4.04 24.11
C PRO A 15 -14.06 -3.05 23.97
N MET A 16 -12.83 -3.57 23.86
CA MET A 16 -11.67 -2.75 23.51
C MET A 16 -11.98 -2.11 22.16
N VAL A 17 -12.30 -0.83 22.19
CA VAL A 17 -12.39 -0.02 20.98
C VAL A 17 -10.97 0.03 20.43
N ALA A 18 -10.73 -0.72 19.38
CA ALA A 18 -9.49 -0.61 18.63
C ALA A 18 -9.41 0.85 18.15
N HIS A 19 -8.50 1.62 18.75
CA HIS A 19 -8.23 2.98 18.29
C HIS A 19 -7.66 2.87 16.88
N ASN A 20 -8.50 3.16 15.88
CA ASN A 20 -8.04 3.35 14.52
C ASN A 20 -7.19 4.63 14.52
N THR A 21 -5.88 4.47 14.41
CA THR A 21 -4.91 5.57 14.34
C THR A 21 -4.59 5.96 12.89
N GLU A 22 -5.33 5.42 11.92
CA GLU A 22 -5.15 5.78 10.52
C GLU A 22 -5.66 7.20 10.26
N GLU A 23 -4.78 8.05 9.76
CA GLU A 23 -5.10 9.41 9.36
C GLU A 23 -5.01 9.52 7.83
N TYR A 24 -6.00 10.18 7.24
CA TYR A 24 -6.03 10.45 5.81
C TYR A 24 -5.93 11.96 5.59
N ARG A 25 -5.01 12.34 4.71
CA ARG A 25 -4.83 13.75 4.38
C ARG A 25 -6.02 14.25 3.57
N TYR A 26 -6.60 15.37 3.99
CA TYR A 26 -7.65 16.06 3.23
C TYR A 26 -7.23 16.31 1.78
N ASN A 27 -8.05 15.86 0.84
CA ASN A 27 -7.83 15.97 -0.60
C ASN A 27 -8.97 16.77 -1.24
N PRO A 28 -8.84 18.12 -1.37
CA PRO A 28 -9.88 18.95 -1.94
C PRO A 28 -10.07 18.66 -3.44
N GLU A 29 -11.31 18.61 -3.90
CA GLU A 29 -11.63 18.50 -5.31
C GLU A 29 -11.23 19.78 -6.06
N ASN A 30 -10.74 19.61 -7.29
CA ASN A 30 -10.44 20.74 -8.17
C ASN A 30 -11.74 21.34 -8.74
N PRO A 31 -11.92 22.67 -8.73
CA PRO A 31 -13.08 23.30 -9.33
C PRO A 31 -13.03 23.25 -10.87
N PHE A 32 -14.20 23.34 -11.50
CA PHE A 32 -14.27 23.58 -12.94
C PHE A 32 -13.69 24.94 -13.32
N MET A 33 -12.84 24.96 -14.32
CA MET A 33 -12.19 26.16 -14.85
C MET A 33 -12.73 26.49 -16.24
N ALA A 34 -13.05 27.79 -16.48
CA ALA A 34 -13.45 28.23 -17.80
C ALA A 34 -12.23 28.17 -18.76
N VAL A 35 -12.39 27.52 -19.91
CA VAL A 35 -11.32 27.35 -20.93
C VAL A 35 -10.80 28.72 -21.41
N SER A 36 -11.65 29.75 -21.46
CA SER A 36 -11.26 31.11 -21.85
C SER A 36 -10.23 31.75 -20.92
N GLY A 37 -10.22 31.35 -19.63
CA GLY A 37 -9.27 31.86 -18.64
C GLY A 37 -8.14 30.87 -18.30
N ALA A 38 -8.37 29.58 -18.50
CA ALA A 38 -7.42 28.49 -18.20
C ALA A 38 -7.48 27.42 -19.30
N PRO A 39 -6.85 27.67 -20.47
CA PRO A 39 -6.93 26.75 -21.61
C PRO A 39 -6.09 25.46 -21.42
N LEU A 40 -5.22 25.42 -20.42
CA LEU A 40 -4.38 24.27 -20.11
C LEU A 40 -4.72 23.74 -18.71
N SER A 41 -4.73 22.42 -18.59
CA SER A 41 -4.84 21.74 -17.31
C SER A 41 -3.53 21.02 -17.00
N THR A 42 -3.09 21.10 -15.75
CA THR A 42 -1.95 20.34 -15.26
C THR A 42 -2.40 19.39 -14.14
N PHE A 43 -1.84 18.20 -14.13
CA PHE A 43 -2.08 17.22 -13.07
C PHE A 43 -0.80 16.46 -12.77
N GLY A 44 -0.65 15.97 -11.55
CA GLY A 44 0.41 15.03 -11.20
C GLY A 44 0.08 13.65 -11.77
N ALA A 45 1.02 13.01 -12.42
CA ALA A 45 0.86 11.58 -12.75
C ALA A 45 1.07 10.78 -11.46
N ASP A 46 0.05 10.07 -11.05
CA ASP A 46 0.06 9.20 -9.87
C ASP A 46 -0.04 7.74 -10.32
N VAL A 47 0.73 6.87 -9.68
CA VAL A 47 0.74 5.43 -9.91
C VAL A 47 0.34 4.63 -8.67
N ASP A 48 0.04 5.31 -7.57
CA ASP A 48 -0.35 4.69 -6.31
C ASP A 48 -1.68 3.94 -6.45
N THR A 49 -1.85 2.89 -5.66
CA THR A 49 -3.00 1.97 -5.72
C THR A 49 -3.61 1.69 -4.35
N ALA A 50 -3.06 2.29 -3.28
CA ALA A 50 -3.35 1.93 -1.89
C ALA A 50 -4.80 2.20 -1.48
N SER A 51 -5.43 3.26 -2.01
CA SER A 51 -6.78 3.65 -1.64
C SER A 51 -7.79 2.52 -1.85
N TYR A 52 -7.74 1.83 -3.01
CA TYR A 52 -8.65 0.71 -3.27
C TYR A 52 -8.49 -0.44 -2.26
N ALA A 53 -7.26 -0.81 -1.94
CA ALA A 53 -6.98 -1.88 -0.97
C ALA A 53 -7.46 -1.51 0.44
N ASN A 54 -7.24 -0.26 0.87
CA ASN A 54 -7.69 0.23 2.16
C ASN A 54 -9.21 0.30 2.26
N ILE A 55 -9.90 0.84 1.25
CA ILE A 55 -11.37 0.88 1.20
C ILE A 55 -11.94 -0.53 1.26
N ARG A 56 -11.40 -1.46 0.48
CA ARG A 56 -11.83 -2.86 0.48
C ARG A 56 -11.65 -3.50 1.85
N ARG A 57 -10.53 -3.27 2.53
CA ARG A 57 -10.26 -3.77 3.90
C ARG A 57 -11.30 -3.22 4.88
N MET A 58 -11.56 -1.92 4.86
CA MET A 58 -12.55 -1.27 5.73
C MET A 58 -13.95 -1.84 5.52
N LEU A 59 -14.40 -1.95 4.27
CA LEU A 59 -15.72 -2.49 3.94
C LEU A 59 -15.86 -3.95 4.37
N LEU A 60 -14.86 -4.79 4.14
CA LEU A 60 -14.86 -6.19 4.56
C LEU A 60 -14.83 -6.34 6.08
N GLY A 61 -14.19 -5.41 6.79
CA GLY A 61 -14.14 -5.33 8.24
C GLY A 61 -15.37 -4.67 8.88
N GLY A 62 -16.35 -4.22 8.07
CA GLY A 62 -17.53 -3.52 8.56
C GLY A 62 -17.26 -2.11 9.13
N SER A 63 -16.11 -1.53 8.82
CA SER A 63 -15.72 -0.19 9.26
C SER A 63 -16.21 0.88 8.29
N PRO A 64 -16.60 2.07 8.78
CA PRO A 64 -16.93 3.19 7.91
C PRO A 64 -15.69 3.63 7.11
N VAL A 65 -15.89 4.03 5.86
CA VAL A 65 -14.84 4.56 4.99
C VAL A 65 -14.82 6.08 5.13
N PRO A 66 -13.72 6.69 5.61
CA PRO A 66 -13.57 8.15 5.61
C PRO A 66 -13.53 8.69 4.17
N GLU A 67 -14.10 9.87 3.95
CA GLU A 67 -14.14 10.52 2.63
C GLU A 67 -12.73 10.74 2.08
N ASP A 68 -11.80 11.17 2.93
CA ASP A 68 -10.39 11.42 2.59
C ASP A 68 -9.58 10.15 2.29
N ALA A 69 -10.10 8.95 2.60
CA ALA A 69 -9.50 7.68 2.19
C ALA A 69 -9.76 7.34 0.71
N VAL A 70 -10.74 8.01 0.08
CA VAL A 70 -11.16 7.75 -1.29
C VAL A 70 -10.36 8.63 -2.25
N ARG A 71 -9.40 8.02 -2.95
CA ARG A 71 -8.63 8.63 -4.03
C ARG A 71 -8.98 7.96 -5.34
N ILE A 72 -9.72 8.68 -6.18
CA ILE A 72 -10.28 8.12 -7.43
C ILE A 72 -9.15 7.67 -8.37
N GLU A 73 -8.08 8.43 -8.48
CA GLU A 73 -6.90 8.12 -9.27
C GLU A 73 -6.26 6.79 -8.82
N GLU A 74 -6.07 6.58 -7.53
CA GLU A 74 -5.51 5.35 -6.98
C GLU A 74 -6.45 4.15 -7.15
N MET A 75 -7.76 4.38 -7.06
CA MET A 75 -8.76 3.35 -7.33
C MET A 75 -8.75 2.92 -8.78
N LEU A 76 -8.58 3.85 -9.72
CA LEU A 76 -8.45 3.56 -11.14
C LEU A 76 -7.14 2.83 -11.44
N ASN A 77 -6.03 3.27 -10.86
CA ASN A 77 -4.70 2.68 -11.06
C ASN A 77 -4.58 1.25 -10.51
N TYR A 78 -5.44 0.85 -9.59
CA TYR A 78 -5.45 -0.52 -9.05
C TYR A 78 -5.76 -1.58 -10.11
N PHE A 79 -6.48 -1.22 -11.18
CA PHE A 79 -6.88 -2.14 -12.23
C PHE A 79 -5.91 -2.09 -13.41
N TYR A 80 -5.70 -3.25 -14.02
CA TYR A 80 -4.88 -3.34 -15.23
C TYR A 80 -5.68 -2.86 -16.45
N TYR A 81 -5.03 -2.04 -17.29
CA TYR A 81 -5.55 -1.56 -18.55
C TYR A 81 -4.59 -1.95 -19.68
N ASP A 82 -5.15 -2.44 -20.79
CA ASP A 82 -4.37 -2.78 -21.97
C ASP A 82 -4.13 -1.52 -22.81
N TYR A 83 -3.20 -0.67 -22.36
CA TYR A 83 -2.75 0.49 -23.10
C TYR A 83 -1.63 0.11 -24.06
N PRO A 84 -1.55 0.78 -25.25
CA PRO A 84 -0.48 0.54 -26.20
C PRO A 84 0.89 0.89 -25.61
N GLU A 85 1.87 0.03 -25.84
CA GLU A 85 3.26 0.30 -25.47
C GLU A 85 3.78 1.57 -26.19
N PRO A 86 4.69 2.33 -25.57
CA PRO A 86 5.34 3.46 -26.22
C PRO A 86 6.21 2.99 -27.38
N LYS A 87 6.36 3.84 -28.40
CA LYS A 87 7.27 3.58 -29.51
C LYS A 87 8.73 3.61 -29.04
N GLU A 88 9.63 2.99 -29.81
CA GLU A 88 11.02 2.68 -29.42
C GLU A 88 11.79 3.79 -28.69
N GLN A 89 11.57 5.05 -29.02
CA GLN A 89 12.30 6.19 -28.43
C GLN A 89 11.45 7.03 -27.47
N GLU A 90 10.17 6.67 -27.28
CA GLU A 90 9.29 7.39 -26.39
C GLU A 90 9.35 6.77 -25.00
N PRO A 91 9.44 7.56 -23.92
CA PRO A 91 9.46 7.02 -22.56
C PRO A 91 8.09 6.52 -22.10
N PHE A 92 7.01 7.03 -22.67
CA PHE A 92 5.63 6.63 -22.39
C PHE A 92 4.73 6.89 -23.61
N SER A 93 3.61 6.17 -23.65
CA SER A 93 2.50 6.45 -24.58
C SER A 93 1.35 7.13 -23.84
N VAL A 94 0.55 7.89 -24.59
CA VAL A 94 -0.64 8.57 -24.08
C VAL A 94 -1.86 8.08 -24.85
N THR A 95 -2.85 7.58 -24.13
CA THR A 95 -4.15 7.19 -24.67
C THR A 95 -5.21 8.13 -24.14
N THR A 96 -6.02 8.71 -25.01
CA THR A 96 -7.15 9.54 -24.61
C THR A 96 -8.46 9.00 -25.15
N ARG A 97 -9.49 9.02 -24.32
CA ARG A 97 -10.86 8.63 -24.72
C ARG A 97 -11.85 9.61 -24.13
N LEU A 98 -12.85 9.98 -24.91
CA LEU A 98 -13.95 10.85 -24.49
C LEU A 98 -15.26 10.04 -24.46
N ALA A 99 -16.03 10.18 -23.39
CA ALA A 99 -17.33 9.55 -23.21
C ALA A 99 -18.31 10.51 -22.53
N GLU A 100 -19.60 10.24 -22.66
CA GLU A 100 -20.63 10.93 -21.88
C GLU A 100 -20.48 10.55 -20.39
N CYS A 101 -20.73 11.53 -19.50
CA CYS A 101 -20.72 11.27 -18.06
C CYS A 101 -22.04 10.61 -17.64
N PRO A 102 -22.06 9.33 -17.17
CA PRO A 102 -23.30 8.61 -16.90
C PRO A 102 -24.09 9.15 -15.71
N TRP A 103 -23.44 9.84 -14.79
CA TRP A 103 -24.07 10.43 -13.60
C TRP A 103 -24.35 11.94 -13.72
N ASN A 104 -23.89 12.59 -14.80
CA ASN A 104 -24.14 14.02 -15.06
C ASN A 104 -24.14 14.28 -16.58
N GLN A 105 -25.28 14.07 -17.21
CA GLN A 105 -25.43 14.12 -18.67
C GLN A 105 -24.90 15.40 -19.39
N PRO A 106 -24.95 16.61 -18.82
CA PRO A 106 -24.31 17.78 -19.42
C PRO A 106 -22.76 17.71 -19.49
N HIS A 107 -22.15 16.78 -18.77
CA HIS A 107 -20.70 16.65 -18.70
C HIS A 107 -20.18 15.50 -19.56
N SER A 108 -18.93 15.63 -19.96
CA SER A 108 -18.18 14.57 -20.61
C SER A 108 -17.02 14.12 -19.70
N LEU A 109 -16.66 12.85 -19.80
CA LEU A 109 -15.49 12.27 -19.15
C LEU A 109 -14.36 12.15 -20.16
N LEU A 110 -13.22 12.73 -19.83
CA LEU A 110 -11.97 12.53 -20.55
C LEU A 110 -11.10 11.54 -19.77
N GLN A 111 -10.89 10.35 -20.32
CA GLN A 111 -9.90 9.41 -19.82
C GLN A 111 -8.54 9.75 -20.43
N ILE A 112 -7.52 9.85 -19.57
CA ILE A 112 -6.11 10.01 -19.98
C ILE A 112 -5.34 8.84 -19.36
N GLY A 113 -4.87 7.92 -20.22
CA GLY A 113 -4.05 6.78 -19.83
C GLY A 113 -2.60 7.01 -20.23
N LEU A 114 -1.69 6.82 -19.28
CA LEU A 114 -0.24 6.89 -19.49
C LEU A 114 0.35 5.50 -19.33
N GLN A 115 1.03 4.99 -20.34
CA GLN A 115 1.75 3.71 -20.27
C GLN A 115 3.24 3.97 -20.42
N ALA A 116 3.99 3.75 -19.34
CA ALA A 116 5.44 3.77 -19.39
C ALA A 116 5.99 2.55 -20.13
N LYS A 117 7.20 2.66 -20.66
CA LYS A 117 7.90 1.53 -21.27
C LYS A 117 8.10 0.43 -20.23
N LYS A 118 7.73 -0.79 -20.56
CA LYS A 118 8.02 -1.95 -19.72
C LYS A 118 9.51 -2.23 -19.73
N LEU A 119 10.04 -2.46 -18.55
CA LEU A 119 11.43 -2.88 -18.41
C LEU A 119 11.52 -4.38 -18.68
N ASP A 120 12.52 -4.78 -19.44
CA ASP A 120 12.89 -6.18 -19.56
C ASP A 120 13.58 -6.60 -18.26
N GLU A 121 12.86 -7.33 -17.43
CA GLU A 121 13.34 -7.76 -16.11
C GLU A 121 14.60 -8.64 -16.22
N ASP A 122 14.73 -9.39 -17.31
CA ASP A 122 15.91 -10.24 -17.53
C ASP A 122 17.17 -9.42 -17.89
N ALA A 123 16.96 -8.23 -18.46
CA ALA A 123 18.04 -7.30 -18.81
C ALA A 123 18.49 -6.39 -17.65
N LEU A 124 17.74 -6.37 -16.53
CA LEU A 124 18.12 -5.58 -15.37
C LEU A 124 19.38 -6.17 -14.68
N PRO A 125 20.34 -5.32 -14.27
CA PRO A 125 21.49 -5.77 -13.49
C PRO A 125 21.06 -6.34 -12.14
N ALA A 126 21.94 -7.09 -11.51
CA ALA A 126 21.75 -7.56 -10.16
C ALA A 126 21.54 -6.38 -9.18
N SER A 127 20.64 -6.56 -8.25
CA SER A 127 20.20 -5.56 -7.29
C SER A 127 20.83 -5.79 -5.91
N ASN A 128 21.16 -4.70 -5.21
CA ASN A 128 21.51 -4.74 -3.80
C ASN A 128 20.36 -4.14 -3.00
N LEU A 129 19.56 -4.99 -2.36
CA LEU A 129 18.34 -4.63 -1.65
C LEU A 129 18.63 -4.51 -0.15
N VAL A 130 18.39 -3.34 0.42
CA VAL A 130 18.52 -3.09 1.86
C VAL A 130 17.16 -2.67 2.40
N PHE A 131 16.62 -3.47 3.32
CA PHE A 131 15.33 -3.22 3.95
C PHE A 131 15.50 -2.74 5.38
N LEU A 132 14.82 -1.65 5.70
CA LEU A 132 14.68 -1.15 7.06
C LEU A 132 13.24 -1.41 7.50
N LEU A 133 13.06 -2.29 8.49
CA LEU A 133 11.75 -2.76 8.92
C LEU A 133 11.44 -2.31 10.34
N ASP A 134 10.24 -1.73 10.51
CA ASP A 134 9.66 -1.51 11.81
C ASP A 134 9.19 -2.85 12.42
N VAL A 135 9.71 -3.17 13.60
CA VAL A 135 9.29 -4.33 14.40
C VAL A 135 8.83 -3.91 15.79
N SER A 136 8.42 -2.66 15.97
CA SER A 136 7.85 -2.17 17.23
C SER A 136 6.59 -2.92 17.62
N GLY A 137 6.20 -2.81 18.89
CA GLY A 137 4.98 -3.47 19.41
C GLY A 137 3.70 -3.07 18.67
N SER A 138 3.65 -1.89 18.06
CA SER A 138 2.53 -1.46 17.21
C SER A 138 2.38 -2.27 15.92
N MET A 139 3.42 -3.02 15.53
CA MET A 139 3.42 -3.92 14.36
C MET A 139 2.85 -5.31 14.67
N ASP A 140 2.48 -5.59 15.93
CA ASP A 140 1.87 -6.86 16.36
C ASP A 140 0.37 -6.89 15.98
N ALA A 141 0.11 -7.05 14.69
CA ALA A 141 -1.22 -7.24 14.13
C ALA A 141 -1.14 -8.03 12.81
N PRO A 142 -2.17 -8.84 12.48
CA PRO A 142 -2.16 -9.70 11.28
C PRO A 142 -2.04 -8.95 9.95
N ASP A 143 -2.45 -7.70 9.91
CA ASP A 143 -2.37 -6.80 8.76
C ASP A 143 -1.13 -5.90 8.76
N LYS A 144 -0.18 -6.14 9.66
CA LYS A 144 1.07 -5.39 9.79
C LYS A 144 2.28 -6.28 9.58
N LEU A 145 3.01 -6.69 10.62
CA LEU A 145 4.26 -7.46 10.46
C LEU A 145 4.04 -8.78 9.71
N ASP A 146 2.96 -9.49 9.99
CA ASP A 146 2.63 -10.74 9.29
C ASP A 146 2.37 -10.52 7.79
N LEU A 147 1.77 -9.39 7.42
CA LEU A 147 1.59 -9.03 6.01
C LEU A 147 2.92 -8.69 5.35
N VAL A 148 3.79 -7.95 6.06
CA VAL A 148 5.16 -7.65 5.60
C VAL A 148 5.95 -8.94 5.39
N LYS A 149 5.96 -9.86 6.34
CA LYS A 149 6.61 -11.18 6.20
C LYS A 149 6.14 -11.92 4.93
N ARG A 150 4.83 -12.00 4.70
CA ARG A 150 4.27 -12.67 3.51
C ARG A 150 4.71 -11.98 2.21
N ALA A 151 4.71 -10.65 2.16
CA ALA A 151 5.18 -9.91 1.00
C ALA A 151 6.66 -10.18 0.70
N PHE A 152 7.50 -10.22 1.75
CA PHE A 152 8.92 -10.53 1.61
C PHE A 152 9.19 -11.97 1.18
N LEU A 153 8.42 -12.93 1.66
CA LEU A 153 8.53 -14.33 1.20
C LEU A 153 8.23 -14.42 -0.30
N THR A 154 7.16 -13.76 -0.76
CA THR A 154 6.83 -13.69 -2.19
C THR A 154 7.94 -12.98 -3.00
N MET A 155 8.50 -11.89 -2.49
CA MET A 155 9.63 -11.22 -3.13
C MET A 155 10.84 -12.14 -3.25
N THR A 156 11.14 -12.92 -2.21
CA THR A 156 12.29 -13.84 -2.18
C THR A 156 12.22 -14.88 -3.30
N GLU A 157 11.02 -15.29 -3.72
CA GLU A 157 10.83 -16.23 -4.83
C GLU A 157 11.27 -15.62 -6.18
N ASN A 158 11.23 -14.30 -6.31
CA ASN A 158 11.53 -13.55 -7.53
C ASN A 158 12.96 -12.98 -7.56
N LEU A 159 13.78 -13.22 -6.53
CA LEU A 159 15.18 -12.76 -6.52
C LEU A 159 16.01 -13.49 -7.57
N LYS A 160 16.91 -12.75 -8.21
CA LYS A 160 17.94 -13.30 -9.08
C LYS A 160 19.13 -13.81 -8.26
N ASP A 161 19.85 -14.76 -8.77
CA ASP A 161 21.03 -15.33 -8.07
C ASP A 161 22.10 -14.29 -7.76
N GLY A 162 22.22 -13.27 -8.62
CA GLY A 162 23.16 -12.16 -8.46
C GLY A 162 22.71 -11.08 -7.49
N ASP A 163 21.45 -11.07 -7.07
CA ASP A 163 20.96 -10.10 -6.11
C ASP A 163 21.56 -10.31 -4.72
N SER A 164 21.58 -9.25 -3.92
CA SER A 164 21.94 -9.33 -2.50
C SER A 164 20.87 -8.68 -1.64
N VAL A 165 20.63 -9.25 -0.46
CA VAL A 165 19.59 -8.80 0.47
C VAL A 165 20.20 -8.54 1.84
N SER A 166 19.93 -7.36 2.39
CA SER A 166 20.20 -7.01 3.79
C SER A 166 18.90 -6.58 4.47
N ILE A 167 18.76 -6.96 5.73
CA ILE A 167 17.58 -6.60 6.56
C ILE A 167 18.08 -5.97 7.86
N VAL A 168 17.63 -4.76 8.11
CA VAL A 168 17.83 -4.04 9.36
C VAL A 168 16.47 -3.81 9.98
N THR A 169 16.32 -4.10 11.26
CA THR A 169 15.10 -3.82 12.01
C THR A 169 15.33 -2.68 12.98
N TYR A 170 14.27 -1.93 13.25
CA TYR A 170 14.26 -0.92 14.31
C TYR A 170 13.01 -1.05 15.18
N ALA A 171 13.22 -0.79 16.47
CA ALA A 171 12.20 -0.65 17.52
C ALA A 171 12.86 0.10 18.69
N SER A 172 12.96 -0.50 19.87
CA SER A 172 13.74 0.05 20.99
C SER A 172 15.25 0.12 20.72
N SER A 173 15.74 -0.64 19.74
CA SER A 173 17.12 -0.64 19.23
C SER A 173 17.16 -1.12 17.79
N ASP A 174 18.21 -0.69 17.07
CA ASP A 174 18.45 -1.12 15.70
C ASP A 174 19.21 -2.46 15.71
N LYS A 175 18.89 -3.34 14.77
CA LYS A 175 19.55 -4.64 14.62
C LYS A 175 19.71 -5.00 13.15
N VAL A 176 20.91 -5.38 12.75
CA VAL A 176 21.15 -6.04 11.47
C VAL A 176 20.74 -7.52 11.62
N VAL A 177 19.68 -7.92 10.97
CA VAL A 177 19.11 -9.29 11.00
C VAL A 177 19.73 -10.15 9.92
N LEU A 178 19.98 -9.54 8.75
CA LEU A 178 20.59 -10.18 7.59
C LEU A 178 21.53 -9.19 6.92
N ASP A 179 22.74 -9.64 6.58
CA ASP A 179 23.74 -8.82 5.92
C ASP A 179 24.22 -9.51 4.64
N GLY A 180 23.95 -8.86 3.49
CA GLY A 180 24.45 -9.22 2.17
C GLY A 180 24.21 -10.66 1.75
N ALA A 181 23.08 -11.27 2.09
CA ALA A 181 22.75 -12.62 1.65
C ALA A 181 22.50 -12.64 0.14
N SER A 182 23.12 -13.60 -0.58
CA SER A 182 22.87 -13.80 -2.01
C SER A 182 21.41 -14.15 -2.28
N GLY A 183 20.84 -13.66 -3.38
CA GLY A 183 19.50 -14.04 -3.83
C GLY A 183 19.34 -15.54 -4.09
N SER A 184 20.44 -16.26 -4.34
CA SER A 184 20.45 -17.72 -4.43
C SER A 184 20.30 -18.43 -3.07
N ASP A 185 20.63 -17.76 -1.95
CA ASP A 185 20.48 -18.31 -0.59
C ASP A 185 19.09 -17.99 0.01
N ARG A 186 18.06 -18.39 -0.72
CA ARG A 186 16.65 -18.13 -0.37
C ARG A 186 16.29 -18.65 1.01
N THR A 187 16.83 -19.80 1.40
CA THR A 187 16.56 -20.39 2.72
C THR A 187 17.02 -19.46 3.86
N ARG A 188 18.22 -18.89 3.74
CA ARG A 188 18.74 -17.96 4.74
C ARG A 188 17.91 -16.69 4.82
N ILE A 189 17.49 -16.15 3.66
CA ILE A 189 16.64 -14.96 3.59
C ILE A 189 15.27 -15.25 4.21
N MET A 190 14.60 -16.34 3.81
CA MET A 190 13.29 -16.72 4.34
C MET A 190 13.33 -16.95 5.85
N THR A 191 14.34 -17.66 6.35
CA THR A 191 14.51 -17.90 7.79
C THR A 191 14.69 -16.60 8.57
N ALA A 192 15.45 -15.64 8.02
CA ALA A 192 15.62 -14.32 8.64
C ALA A 192 14.29 -13.54 8.72
N ILE A 193 13.45 -13.62 7.69
CA ILE A 193 12.13 -12.98 7.62
C ILE A 193 11.15 -13.65 8.59
N GLU A 194 11.08 -14.97 8.61
CA GLU A 194 10.18 -15.75 9.48
C GLU A 194 10.44 -15.49 10.97
N ASN A 195 11.71 -15.31 11.34
CA ASN A 195 12.14 -15.05 12.72
C ASN A 195 12.02 -13.57 13.15
N LEU A 196 11.40 -12.71 12.36
CA LEU A 196 11.08 -11.35 12.80
C LEU A 196 9.91 -11.40 13.78
N ASP A 197 10.04 -10.75 14.91
CA ASP A 197 9.00 -10.64 15.92
C ASP A 197 8.74 -9.17 16.26
N ALA A 198 7.46 -8.83 16.40
CA ALA A 198 7.06 -7.50 16.86
C ALA A 198 7.28 -7.36 18.36
N GLY A 199 7.88 -6.24 18.78
CA GLY A 199 8.09 -5.95 20.21
C GLY A 199 8.90 -4.68 20.43
N GLY A 200 8.85 -4.18 21.66
CA GLY A 200 9.51 -2.94 22.03
C GLY A 200 8.72 -1.67 21.67
N SER A 201 9.29 -0.51 21.98
CA SER A 201 8.76 0.82 21.64
C SER A 201 9.64 1.51 20.62
N THR A 202 9.06 2.32 19.78
CA THR A 202 9.74 3.26 18.89
C THR A 202 9.83 4.63 19.54
#